data_782979e2dec38358f8e5b37ae7c0669e
#
_entry.id   782979e2dec38358f8e5b37ae7c0669e
#
_cell.length_a   1.000
_cell.length_b   1.000
_cell.length_c   1.000
_cell.angle_alpha   90.00
_cell.angle_beta   90.00
_cell.angle_gamma   90.00
#
_symmetry.space_group_name_H-M   'P 1'
#
loop_
_entity.id
_entity.type
_entity.pdbx_description
1 polymer ?
#
loop_
_entity_poly.entity_id
_entity_poly.type
_entity_poly.pdbx_seq_one_letter_code
_entity_poly.pdbx_strand_id
1 'polypeptide(L)'
;MAYKHFVVVRDGETYGYKVIDAQITDASVYSLENLGADVNFVYFCGVDEAGHAYGILGDEYLSAIERVDAHLTRLHEVLLKRAHEHGEEWLLVMVTDHGHRDEGGHGGDSEQERASFVIAHGIGRDNPQWSLDIEPHHLTNLLLAERA
;
A
#
# COMPACT_ATOMS: atom_id res chain seq x y z
N MET A 1 -7.43 27.65 0.38
CA MET A 1 -6.36 26.74 0.83
C MET A 1 -5.68 26.19 -0.41
N ALA A 2 -4.39 26.38 -0.60
CA ALA A 2 -3.68 25.80 -1.75
C ALA A 2 -3.36 24.35 -1.42
N TYR A 3 -3.90 23.40 -2.17
CA TYR A 3 -3.53 22.00 -2.05
C TYR A 3 -2.08 21.85 -2.50
N LYS A 4 -1.23 21.36 -1.63
CA LYS A 4 0.12 20.94 -1.99
C LYS A 4 0.07 19.50 -2.45
N HIS A 5 0.45 19.26 -3.70
CA HIS A 5 0.61 17.89 -4.22
C HIS A 5 2.10 17.55 -4.22
N PHE A 6 2.43 16.41 -3.65
CA PHE A 6 3.75 15.79 -3.76
C PHE A 6 3.57 14.48 -4.49
N VAL A 7 4.08 14.41 -5.71
CA VAL A 7 3.98 13.23 -6.56
C VAL A 7 5.38 12.76 -6.93
N VAL A 8 5.64 11.49 -6.67
CA VAL A 8 6.88 10.81 -7.07
C VAL A 8 6.51 9.66 -7.98
N VAL A 9 7.05 9.67 -9.18
CA VAL A 9 6.92 8.59 -10.15
C VAL A 9 8.32 8.06 -10.45
N ARG A 10 8.46 6.74 -10.52
CA ARG A 10 9.71 6.06 -10.80
C ARG A 10 9.51 5.03 -11.88
N ASP A 11 10.57 4.79 -12.63
CA ASP A 11 10.61 3.84 -13.74
C ASP A 11 11.23 2.51 -13.27
N GLY A 12 10.37 1.56 -12.95
CA GLY A 12 10.75 0.22 -12.47
C GLY A 12 11.40 -0.64 -13.56
N GLU A 13 11.01 -0.47 -14.82
CA GLU A 13 11.59 -1.18 -15.95
C GLU A 13 13.07 -0.83 -16.13
N THR A 14 13.42 0.44 -15.97
CA THR A 14 14.81 0.90 -16.14
C THR A 14 15.67 0.58 -14.91
N TYR A 15 15.14 0.73 -13.70
CA TYR A 15 15.95 0.69 -12.47
C TYR A 15 15.73 -0.55 -11.61
N GLY A 16 14.75 -1.35 -11.94
CA GLY A 16 14.31 -2.53 -11.17
C GLY A 16 13.35 -2.18 -10.03
N TYR A 17 12.27 -2.92 -9.93
CA TYR A 17 11.16 -2.66 -9.00
C TYR A 17 11.58 -2.71 -7.53
N LYS A 18 12.51 -3.58 -7.14
CA LYS A 18 13.08 -3.59 -5.79
C LYS A 18 13.71 -2.25 -5.38
N VAL A 19 14.42 -1.60 -6.32
CA VAL A 19 15.05 -0.28 -6.08
C VAL A 19 13.99 0.80 -6.01
N ILE A 20 13.00 0.71 -6.91
CA ILE A 20 11.94 1.71 -7.00
C ILE A 20 11.04 1.68 -5.77
N ASP A 21 10.62 0.51 -5.28
CA ASP A 21 9.82 0.39 -4.07
C ASP A 21 10.54 0.99 -2.85
N ALA A 22 11.86 0.79 -2.75
CA ALA A 22 12.66 1.43 -1.72
C ALA A 22 12.67 2.96 -1.84
N GLN A 23 12.84 3.51 -3.06
CA GLN A 23 12.79 4.96 -3.30
C GLN A 23 11.41 5.57 -3.04
N ILE A 24 10.34 4.84 -3.38
CA ILE A 24 8.96 5.24 -3.07
C ILE A 24 8.76 5.27 -1.55
N THR A 25 9.29 4.29 -0.83
CA THR A 25 9.26 4.28 0.64
C THR A 25 9.96 5.49 1.22
N ASP A 26 11.18 5.81 0.76
CA ASP A 26 11.95 6.97 1.24
C ASP A 26 11.20 8.29 0.96
N ALA A 27 10.61 8.43 -0.21
CA ALA A 27 9.80 9.59 -0.57
C ALA A 27 8.53 9.69 0.28
N SER A 28 7.90 8.57 0.59
CA SER A 28 6.68 8.51 1.43
C SER A 28 7.00 8.86 2.89
N VAL A 29 8.09 8.34 3.44
CA VAL A 29 8.60 8.72 4.76
C VAL A 29 8.85 10.22 4.81
N TYR A 30 9.57 10.76 3.82
CA TYR A 30 9.80 12.21 3.74
C TYR A 30 8.51 13.02 3.70
N SER A 31 7.52 12.58 2.91
CA SER A 31 6.20 13.23 2.83
C SER A 31 5.49 13.22 4.17
N LEU A 32 5.44 12.08 4.82
CA LEU A 32 4.82 11.92 6.14
C LEU A 32 5.49 12.79 7.20
N GLU A 33 6.83 12.84 7.23
CA GLU A 33 7.56 13.61 8.25
C GLU A 33 7.56 15.12 8.02
N ASN A 34 7.50 15.60 6.76
CA ASN A 34 7.83 16.97 6.46
C ASN A 34 6.73 17.77 5.75
N LEU A 35 5.78 17.13 5.07
CA LEU A 35 4.83 17.82 4.21
C LEU A 35 3.43 17.96 4.81
N GLY A 36 3.08 17.19 5.84
CA GLY A 36 1.80 17.26 6.54
C GLY A 36 0.61 16.99 5.60
N ALA A 37 0.74 16.02 4.71
CA ALA A 37 -0.33 15.65 3.81
C ALA A 37 -1.42 14.86 4.54
N ASP A 38 -2.69 15.22 4.33
CA ASP A 38 -3.84 14.52 4.93
C ASP A 38 -4.06 13.13 4.32
N VAL A 39 -3.62 12.92 3.08
CA VAL A 39 -3.73 11.65 2.36
C VAL A 39 -2.39 11.35 1.69
N ASN A 40 -1.89 10.15 1.92
CA ASN A 40 -0.72 9.59 1.25
C ASN A 40 -1.14 8.32 0.52
N PHE A 41 -1.02 8.32 -0.80
CA PHE A 41 -1.19 7.14 -1.63
C PHE A 41 0.17 6.60 -2.03
N VAL A 42 0.44 5.36 -1.63
CA VAL A 42 1.73 4.69 -1.88
C VAL A 42 1.45 3.42 -2.67
N TYR A 43 2.17 3.23 -3.77
CA TYR A 43 2.00 2.08 -4.67
C TYR A 43 3.32 1.35 -4.83
N PHE A 44 3.32 0.05 -4.54
CA PHE A 44 4.44 -0.86 -4.70
C PHE A 44 4.12 -1.87 -5.80
N CYS A 45 5.01 -1.97 -6.80
CA CYS A 45 4.88 -2.89 -7.92
C CYS A 45 5.66 -4.20 -7.74
N GLY A 46 6.59 -4.24 -6.80
CA GLY A 46 7.57 -5.33 -6.74
C GLY A 46 7.00 -6.73 -6.52
N VAL A 47 5.83 -6.85 -5.89
CA VAL A 47 5.15 -8.16 -5.70
C VAL A 47 4.51 -8.62 -7.00
N ASP A 48 3.79 -7.75 -7.68
CA ASP A 48 3.15 -8.03 -8.96
C ASP A 48 4.17 -8.46 -10.01
N GLU A 49 5.25 -7.72 -10.14
CA GLU A 49 6.34 -8.00 -11.07
C GLU A 49 7.07 -9.33 -10.75
N ALA A 50 7.24 -9.66 -9.48
CA ALA A 50 7.76 -10.96 -9.08
C ALA A 50 6.80 -12.09 -9.48
N GLY A 51 5.49 -11.87 -9.33
CA GLY A 51 4.46 -12.80 -9.79
C GLY A 51 4.54 -13.04 -11.29
N HIS A 52 4.68 -11.99 -12.09
CA HIS A 52 4.86 -12.10 -13.54
C HIS A 52 6.13 -12.84 -13.95
N ALA A 53 7.25 -12.57 -13.28
CA ALA A 53 8.55 -13.13 -13.66
C ALA A 53 8.76 -14.58 -13.20
N TYR A 54 8.21 -14.97 -12.05
CA TYR A 54 8.57 -16.22 -11.37
C TYR A 54 7.36 -17.07 -10.96
N GLY A 55 6.13 -16.62 -11.16
CA GLY A 55 4.95 -17.24 -10.56
C GLY A 55 4.84 -16.97 -9.06
N ILE A 56 3.72 -17.41 -8.45
CA ILE A 56 3.44 -17.05 -7.05
C ILE A 56 3.83 -18.13 -6.03
N LEU A 57 4.27 -19.30 -6.49
CA LEU A 57 4.59 -20.44 -5.62
C LEU A 57 6.08 -20.53 -5.21
N GLY A 58 6.91 -19.60 -5.71
CA GLY A 58 8.36 -19.60 -5.52
C GLY A 58 8.87 -18.68 -4.42
N ASP A 59 10.13 -18.88 -4.04
CA ASP A 59 10.81 -18.09 -3.00
C ASP A 59 10.99 -16.61 -3.43
N GLU A 60 11.09 -16.34 -4.73
CA GLU A 60 11.21 -14.99 -5.28
C GLU A 60 9.98 -14.15 -5.00
N TYR A 61 8.78 -14.74 -5.14
CA TYR A 61 7.52 -14.08 -4.84
C TYR A 61 7.36 -13.83 -3.34
N LEU A 62 7.64 -14.84 -2.51
CA LEU A 62 7.64 -14.68 -1.05
C LEU A 62 8.62 -13.59 -0.60
N SER A 63 9.84 -13.59 -1.17
CA SER A 63 10.82 -12.53 -0.88
C SER A 63 10.38 -11.14 -1.32
N ALA A 64 9.55 -11.02 -2.37
CA ALA A 64 8.97 -9.75 -2.76
C ALA A 64 7.94 -9.26 -1.73
N ILE A 65 7.09 -10.15 -1.22
CA ILE A 65 6.14 -9.85 -0.13
C ILE A 65 6.89 -9.40 1.13
N GLU A 66 7.93 -10.12 1.54
CA GLU A 66 8.75 -9.76 2.72
C GLU A 66 9.40 -8.37 2.57
N ARG A 67 9.82 -8.01 1.36
CA ARG A 67 10.35 -6.65 1.10
C ARG A 67 9.28 -5.57 1.25
N VAL A 68 8.09 -5.80 0.71
CA VAL A 68 6.98 -4.84 0.85
C VAL A 68 6.54 -4.74 2.30
N ASP A 69 6.50 -5.84 3.05
CA ASP A 69 6.23 -5.84 4.50
C ASP A 69 7.27 -4.97 5.26
N ALA A 70 8.56 -5.08 4.92
CA ALA A 70 9.59 -4.23 5.49
C ALA A 70 9.41 -2.73 5.13
N HIS A 71 8.95 -2.41 3.92
CA HIS A 71 8.60 -1.04 3.52
C HIS A 71 7.39 -0.52 4.31
N LEU A 72 6.37 -1.35 4.46
CA LEU A 72 5.17 -1.03 5.23
C LEU A 72 5.49 -0.81 6.71
N THR A 73 6.37 -1.62 7.29
CA THR A 73 6.86 -1.46 8.66
C THR A 73 7.47 -0.06 8.86
N ARG A 74 8.32 0.40 7.95
CA ARG A 74 8.91 1.75 8.03
C ARG A 74 7.87 2.86 8.00
N LEU A 75 6.86 2.75 7.13
CA LEU A 75 5.76 3.72 7.07
C LEU A 75 4.94 3.69 8.37
N HIS A 76 4.62 2.52 8.87
CA HIS A 76 3.88 2.33 10.11
C HIS A 76 4.62 2.94 11.31
N GLU A 77 5.94 2.76 11.43
CA GLU A 77 6.76 3.36 12.49
C GLU A 77 6.68 4.89 12.47
N VAL A 78 6.71 5.51 11.28
CA VAL A 78 6.54 6.97 11.15
C VAL A 78 5.16 7.41 11.64
N LEU A 79 4.09 6.69 11.27
CA LEU A 79 2.74 7.00 11.70
C LEU A 79 2.56 6.84 13.21
N LEU A 80 3.12 5.78 13.81
CA LEU A 80 3.14 5.60 15.27
C LEU A 80 3.84 6.75 15.99
N LYS A 81 5.01 7.16 15.47
CA LYS A 81 5.75 8.29 16.01
C LYS A 81 4.94 9.58 15.95
N ARG A 82 4.31 9.87 14.82
CA ARG A 82 3.47 11.07 14.64
C ARG A 82 2.25 11.06 15.56
N ALA A 83 1.57 9.92 15.68
CA ALA A 83 0.46 9.77 16.60
C ALA A 83 0.88 10.04 18.05
N HIS A 84 2.03 9.51 18.47
CA HIS A 84 2.56 9.70 19.81
C HIS A 84 3.04 11.14 20.09
N GLU A 85 3.80 11.74 19.15
CA GLU A 85 4.45 13.04 19.36
C GLU A 85 3.50 14.23 19.11
N HIS A 86 2.53 14.08 18.21
CA HIS A 86 1.66 15.17 17.77
C HIS A 86 0.19 14.95 18.08
N GLY A 87 -0.19 13.78 18.62
CA GLY A 87 -1.59 13.45 18.91
C GLY A 87 -2.42 13.29 17.63
N GLU A 88 -1.78 12.91 16.53
CA GLU A 88 -2.46 12.71 15.26
C GLU A 88 -3.17 11.36 15.20
N GLU A 89 -4.28 11.32 14.49
CA GLU A 89 -5.05 10.11 14.20
C GLU A 89 -4.84 9.73 12.73
N TRP A 90 -4.43 8.47 12.50
CA TRP A 90 -4.16 7.94 11.18
C TRP A 90 -4.98 6.69 10.91
N LEU A 91 -5.39 6.52 9.67
CA LEU A 91 -5.91 5.27 9.14
C LEU A 91 -4.95 4.75 8.09
N LEU A 92 -4.26 3.66 8.41
CA LEU A 92 -3.41 2.92 7.46
C LEU A 92 -4.26 1.86 6.77
N VAL A 93 -4.33 1.92 5.45
CA VAL A 93 -5.06 0.93 4.64
C VAL A 93 -4.11 0.31 3.63
N MET A 94 -4.03 -1.02 3.64
CA MET A 94 -3.34 -1.82 2.65
C MET A 94 -4.37 -2.55 1.80
N VAL A 95 -4.21 -2.48 0.49
CA VAL A 95 -5.12 -3.09 -0.48
C VAL A 95 -4.33 -3.63 -1.67
N THR A 96 -4.76 -4.74 -2.22
CA THR A 96 -4.34 -5.19 -3.55
C THR A 96 -5.48 -4.98 -4.54
N ASP A 97 -5.16 -4.69 -5.78
CA ASP A 97 -6.11 -4.49 -6.88
C ASP A 97 -6.56 -5.81 -7.51
N HIS A 98 -5.70 -6.84 -7.49
CA HIS A 98 -5.98 -8.19 -8.00
C HIS A 98 -5.07 -9.24 -7.36
N GLY A 99 -5.33 -10.51 -7.69
CA GLY A 99 -4.45 -11.63 -7.40
C GLY A 99 -3.74 -12.13 -8.66
N HIS A 100 -3.07 -13.27 -8.56
CA HIS A 100 -2.33 -13.93 -9.64
C HIS A 100 -2.72 -15.39 -9.76
N ARG A 101 -2.49 -15.97 -10.94
CA ARG A 101 -2.47 -17.41 -11.13
C ARG A 101 -1.17 -18.02 -10.58
N ASP A 102 -1.17 -19.33 -10.32
CA ASP A 102 -0.01 -20.03 -9.77
C ASP A 102 1.25 -19.88 -10.64
N GLU A 103 1.09 -19.92 -11.95
CA GLU A 103 2.17 -19.71 -12.93
C GLU A 103 2.60 -18.26 -13.10
N GLY A 104 1.87 -17.35 -12.45
CA GLY A 104 2.01 -15.91 -12.61
C GLY A 104 1.07 -15.31 -13.66
N GLY A 105 1.00 -13.99 -13.66
CA GLY A 105 0.12 -13.22 -14.53
C GLY A 105 -1.33 -13.17 -14.04
N HIS A 106 -2.06 -12.22 -14.60
CA HIS A 106 -3.44 -11.88 -14.27
C HIS A 106 -4.14 -11.27 -15.50
N GLY A 107 -5.40 -10.84 -15.34
CA GLY A 107 -6.20 -10.20 -16.39
C GLY A 107 -7.28 -11.09 -16.95
N GLY A 108 -7.42 -12.32 -16.41
CA GLY A 108 -8.57 -13.19 -16.63
C GLY A 108 -9.67 -12.98 -15.59
N ASP A 109 -10.56 -13.95 -15.49
CA ASP A 109 -11.74 -13.93 -14.62
C ASP A 109 -11.76 -15.07 -13.60
N SER A 110 -10.64 -15.78 -13.41
CA SER A 110 -10.53 -16.82 -12.39
C SER A 110 -10.71 -16.25 -10.98
N GLU A 111 -11.13 -17.09 -10.05
CA GLU A 111 -11.26 -16.70 -8.65
C GLU A 111 -9.94 -16.19 -8.06
N GLN A 112 -8.82 -16.82 -8.41
CA GLN A 112 -7.49 -16.40 -7.98
C GLN A 112 -7.12 -15.01 -8.49
N GLU A 113 -7.36 -14.72 -9.78
CA GLU A 113 -7.04 -13.42 -10.38
C GLU A 113 -7.90 -12.28 -9.85
N ARG A 114 -9.16 -12.57 -9.50
CA ARG A 114 -10.09 -11.59 -8.94
C ARG A 114 -10.01 -11.45 -7.42
N ALA A 115 -9.22 -12.30 -6.77
CA ALA A 115 -9.04 -12.21 -5.33
C ALA A 115 -8.31 -10.91 -4.96
N SER A 116 -8.85 -10.19 -4.00
CA SER A 116 -8.21 -9.02 -3.41
C SER A 116 -8.44 -8.99 -1.91
N PHE A 117 -7.69 -8.17 -1.20
CA PHE A 117 -7.87 -7.98 0.24
C PHE A 117 -7.79 -6.50 0.62
N VAL A 118 -8.36 -6.19 1.76
CA VAL A 118 -8.21 -4.89 2.42
C VAL A 118 -7.85 -5.14 3.88
N ILE A 119 -6.79 -4.50 4.35
CA ILE A 119 -6.41 -4.46 5.76
C ILE A 119 -6.46 -2.99 6.18
N ALA A 120 -7.21 -2.67 7.24
CA ALA A 120 -7.35 -1.33 7.75
C ALA A 120 -6.98 -1.28 9.23
N HIS A 121 -6.11 -0.34 9.60
CA HIS A 121 -5.58 -0.19 10.95
C HIS A 121 -5.59 1.27 11.39
N GLY A 122 -6.27 1.54 12.50
CA GLY A 122 -6.26 2.83 13.18
C GLY A 122 -4.99 3.02 14.02
N ILE A 123 -4.35 4.17 13.92
CA ILE A 123 -3.16 4.54 14.69
C ILE A 123 -3.48 5.86 15.39
N GLY A 124 -3.44 5.88 16.72
CA GLY A 124 -3.94 7.00 17.51
C GLY A 124 -5.47 7.09 17.57
N ARG A 125 -6.17 6.16 16.97
CA ARG A 125 -7.61 6.03 16.89
C ARG A 125 -8.05 4.55 16.86
N ASP A 126 -9.32 4.28 17.01
CA ASP A 126 -9.88 2.94 16.86
C ASP A 126 -9.85 2.48 15.39
N ASN A 127 -9.82 1.16 15.20
CA ASN A 127 -9.96 0.56 13.87
C ASN A 127 -11.35 0.86 13.29
N PRO A 128 -11.47 1.06 11.98
CA PRO A 128 -12.77 1.28 11.36
C PRO A 128 -13.65 0.04 11.49
N GLN A 129 -14.94 0.25 11.64
CA GLN A 129 -15.93 -0.83 11.75
C GLN A 129 -16.55 -1.14 10.37
N TRP A 130 -15.68 -1.49 9.41
CA TRP A 130 -16.13 -1.83 8.06
C TRP A 130 -16.71 -3.24 7.99
N SER A 131 -17.58 -3.48 7.02
CA SER A 131 -18.03 -4.83 6.70
C SER A 131 -16.84 -5.70 6.26
N LEU A 132 -16.91 -7.00 6.52
CA LEU A 132 -15.93 -7.95 6.00
C LEU A 132 -16.10 -8.21 4.49
N ASP A 133 -17.23 -7.80 3.92
CA ASP A 133 -17.57 -7.97 2.51
C ASP A 133 -17.53 -6.61 1.81
N ILE A 134 -16.29 -6.18 1.51
CA ILE A 134 -16.03 -4.89 0.85
C ILE A 134 -15.72 -5.14 -0.62
N GLU A 135 -16.56 -4.61 -1.50
CA GLU A 135 -16.27 -4.54 -2.92
C GLU A 135 -15.28 -3.38 -3.20
N PRO A 136 -14.31 -3.53 -4.13
CA PRO A 136 -13.29 -2.51 -4.39
C PRO A 136 -13.84 -1.10 -4.65
N HIS A 137 -14.99 -1.00 -5.31
CA HIS A 137 -15.63 0.29 -5.61
C HIS A 137 -16.22 1.00 -4.38
N HIS A 138 -16.37 0.31 -3.24
CA HIS A 138 -16.82 0.91 -2.00
C HIS A 138 -15.68 1.61 -1.24
N LEU A 139 -14.42 1.24 -1.48
CA LEU A 139 -13.28 1.66 -0.67
C LEU A 139 -13.13 3.18 -0.62
N THR A 140 -13.31 3.87 -1.74
CA THR A 140 -13.21 5.35 -1.78
C THR A 140 -14.22 6.01 -0.84
N ASN A 141 -15.48 5.54 -0.84
CA ASN A 141 -16.51 6.11 0.02
C ASN A 141 -16.25 5.80 1.50
N LEU A 142 -15.73 4.60 1.80
CA LEU A 142 -15.34 4.23 3.16
C LEU A 142 -14.21 5.12 3.68
N LEU A 143 -13.17 5.34 2.89
CA LEU A 143 -12.05 6.23 3.23
C LEU A 143 -12.50 7.69 3.44
N LEU A 144 -13.42 8.18 2.61
CA LEU A 144 -13.96 9.53 2.77
C LEU A 144 -14.81 9.69 4.03
N ALA A 145 -15.55 8.64 4.41
CA ALA A 145 -16.36 8.66 5.63
C ALA A 145 -15.50 8.69 6.91
N GLU A 146 -14.29 8.13 6.89
CA GLU A 146 -13.37 8.14 8.03
C GLU A 146 -12.71 9.51 8.28
N ARG A 147 -12.86 10.46 7.36
CA ARG A 147 -12.34 11.82 7.47
C ARG A 147 -13.31 12.82 8.14
N ALA A 148 -14.55 12.39 8.36
CA ALA A 148 -15.60 13.24 8.96
C ALA A 148 -15.54 13.23 10.49
#